data_28c602b6eed90db7e73a01ac01f3ff7c
#
_entry.id   28c602b6eed90db7e73a01ac01f3ff7c
#
_cell.length_a   1.000
_cell.length_b   1.000
_cell.length_c   1.000
_cell.angle_alpha   90.00
_cell.angle_beta   90.00
_cell.angle_gamma   90.00
#
_symmetry.space_group_name_H-M   'P 1'
#
loop_
_entity.id
_entity.type
_entity.pdbx_description
1 polymer ?
#
loop_
_entity_poly.entity_id
_entity_poly.type
_entity_poly.pdbx_seq_one_letter_code
_entity_poly.pdbx_strand_id
1 'polypeptide(L)'
;MKSTAGVPVVAPSPEVDSLRPVQLTWLAAAVFVVSAGFGALLPLLPGWLAQMLPGASALQVARHVGFLSGIYTAGVLVGAPLWGPIADRVGLGHVLIVGLVGYVASLTLVLVPGFGTIYAIYALRAMTGFFVAAVIPVVSALVAEQTPEGKRARRFAWLGAMSLLGFLFGPGLNAMAGWFGTLVVDGGTVPAALSARIVIVMSALLGAAAMLGLARTLPEIRRPMSDRQTAPANPGNARFAALCWLSGAVTFVLAGFELGIVLQGQEHADVSSRQVAMMFAECSLVMLGINAMLFFTALLERAAASKLMGVGLVLAIVGLAVLAGHRSETWVYWGISLTSAGTGLVLPVIAYLAAGTSPRRLGTTMGGLAAAAGLGQTLGSAMGGWLFGAAGQWAFGWLILPLIAVVLVLLARPGWPLAN
;
A
#
# COMPACT_ATOMS: atom_id res chain seq x y z
N MET A 1 -40.69 54.62 -3.78
CA MET A 1 -39.54 54.26 -2.96
C MET A 1 -39.49 52.75 -2.86
N LYS A 2 -38.63 52.11 -3.69
CA LYS A 2 -38.41 50.66 -3.62
C LYS A 2 -37.13 50.46 -2.83
N SER A 3 -37.26 49.79 -1.64
CA SER A 3 -36.14 49.39 -0.78
C SER A 3 -35.34 48.29 -1.48
N THR A 4 -34.09 48.59 -1.82
CA THR A 4 -33.10 47.60 -2.25
C THR A 4 -32.60 46.85 -1.03
N ALA A 5 -33.14 45.65 -0.82
CA ALA A 5 -32.60 44.73 0.19
C ALA A 5 -31.16 44.35 -0.20
N GLY A 6 -30.21 44.77 0.62
CA GLY A 6 -28.79 44.44 0.45
C GLY A 6 -28.56 42.92 0.49
N VAL A 7 -27.88 42.41 -0.53
CA VAL A 7 -27.37 41.04 -0.58
C VAL A 7 -26.41 40.87 0.62
N PRO A 8 -26.59 39.85 1.50
CA PRO A 8 -25.66 39.64 2.56
C PRO A 8 -24.30 39.32 1.99
N VAL A 9 -23.28 40.13 2.32
CA VAL A 9 -21.89 39.84 2.02
C VAL A 9 -21.53 38.59 2.83
N VAL A 10 -21.41 37.46 2.11
CA VAL A 10 -20.90 36.21 2.68
C VAL A 10 -19.46 36.51 3.12
N ALA A 11 -19.21 36.50 4.43
CA ALA A 11 -17.85 36.63 4.95
C ALA A 11 -16.95 35.58 4.30
N PRO A 12 -15.72 35.91 3.91
CA PRO A 12 -14.79 34.96 3.33
C PRO A 12 -14.61 33.84 4.37
N SER A 13 -14.79 32.59 3.89
CA SER A 13 -14.53 31.40 4.70
C SER A 13 -13.11 31.50 5.28
N PRO A 14 -12.89 31.16 6.58
CA PRO A 14 -11.58 31.28 7.18
C PRO A 14 -10.57 30.55 6.30
N GLU A 15 -9.45 31.22 5.99
CA GLU A 15 -8.35 30.64 5.22
C GLU A 15 -7.98 29.31 5.90
N VAL A 16 -8.16 28.21 5.17
CA VAL A 16 -7.74 26.89 5.61
C VAL A 16 -6.23 26.98 5.80
N ASP A 17 -5.79 26.89 7.04
CA ASP A 17 -4.39 27.00 7.43
C ASP A 17 -3.59 25.92 6.66
N SER A 18 -2.93 26.32 5.59
CA SER A 18 -2.29 25.39 4.66
C SER A 18 -1.06 24.80 5.31
N LEU A 19 -0.92 23.45 5.27
CA LEU A 19 0.28 22.75 5.72
C LEU A 19 1.54 23.42 5.20
N ARG A 20 2.48 23.71 6.12
CA ARG A 20 3.79 24.23 5.75
C ARG A 20 4.57 23.19 4.94
N PRO A 21 5.45 23.59 4.02
CA PRO A 21 6.25 22.66 3.22
C PRO A 21 6.98 21.60 4.06
N VAL A 22 7.54 22.00 5.22
CA VAL A 22 8.25 21.12 6.15
C VAL A 22 7.33 20.04 6.73
N GLN A 23 6.09 20.39 7.07
CA GLN A 23 5.09 19.42 7.56
C GLN A 23 4.73 18.41 6.47
N LEU A 24 4.51 18.90 5.26
CA LEU A 24 4.21 18.05 4.11
C LEU A 24 5.36 17.09 3.80
N THR A 25 6.61 17.55 3.93
CA THR A 25 7.79 16.70 3.74
C THR A 25 7.85 15.57 4.79
N TRP A 26 7.61 15.87 6.06
CA TRP A 26 7.61 14.84 7.10
C TRP A 26 6.43 13.87 7.00
N LEU A 27 5.26 14.34 6.57
CA LEU A 27 4.10 13.48 6.28
C LEU A 27 4.42 12.51 5.13
N ALA A 28 5.05 13.01 4.08
CA ALA A 28 5.50 12.18 2.98
C ALA A 28 6.62 11.21 3.38
N ALA A 29 7.55 11.66 4.22
CA ALA A 29 8.62 10.81 4.77
C ALA A 29 8.03 9.66 5.58
N ALA A 30 6.97 9.88 6.37
CA ALA A 30 6.30 8.82 7.11
C ALA A 30 5.70 7.76 6.18
N VAL A 31 5.00 8.18 5.12
CA VAL A 31 4.45 7.26 4.10
C VAL A 31 5.57 6.51 3.37
N PHE A 32 6.61 7.23 2.96
CA PHE A 32 7.79 6.65 2.30
C PHE A 32 8.43 5.55 3.17
N VAL A 33 8.69 5.84 4.45
CA VAL A 33 9.40 4.93 5.36
C VAL A 33 8.62 3.66 5.63
N VAL A 34 7.31 3.72 5.89
CA VAL A 34 6.52 2.51 6.13
C VAL A 34 6.42 1.66 4.87
N SER A 35 6.36 2.28 3.69
CA SER A 35 6.34 1.58 2.40
C SER A 35 7.70 0.98 2.08
N ALA A 36 8.80 1.68 2.36
CA ALA A 36 10.17 1.19 2.16
C ALA A 36 10.47 -0.02 3.06
N GLY A 37 10.04 0.03 4.32
CA GLY A 37 10.18 -1.09 5.25
C GLY A 37 9.43 -2.34 4.79
N PHE A 38 8.23 -2.19 4.21
CA PHE A 38 7.49 -3.30 3.63
C PHE A 38 8.20 -3.87 2.40
N GLY A 39 8.58 -3.01 1.44
CA GLY A 39 9.26 -3.40 0.21
C GLY A 39 10.63 -4.02 0.42
N ALA A 40 11.35 -3.63 1.49
CA ALA A 40 12.65 -4.19 1.82
C ALA A 40 12.58 -5.59 2.44
N LEU A 41 11.60 -5.83 3.31
CA LEU A 41 11.49 -7.11 4.02
C LEU A 41 10.96 -8.24 3.14
N LEU A 42 10.06 -7.94 2.21
CA LEU A 42 9.36 -8.95 1.40
C LEU A 42 10.32 -9.87 0.62
N PRO A 43 11.33 -9.38 -0.12
CA PRO A 43 12.28 -10.24 -0.83
C PRO A 43 13.20 -11.05 0.08
N LEU A 44 13.40 -10.63 1.33
CA LEU A 44 14.27 -11.32 2.29
C LEU A 44 13.55 -12.47 3.02
N LEU A 45 12.21 -12.47 3.06
CA LEU A 45 11.44 -13.45 3.82
C LEU A 45 11.77 -14.90 3.44
N PRO A 46 11.87 -15.31 2.16
CA PRO A 46 12.15 -16.69 1.82
C PRO A 46 13.48 -17.19 2.38
N GLY A 47 14.56 -16.44 2.15
CA GLY A 47 15.89 -16.81 2.64
C GLY A 47 16.01 -16.77 4.16
N TRP A 48 15.37 -15.80 4.81
CA TRP A 48 15.33 -15.70 6.27
C TRP A 48 14.57 -16.87 6.89
N LEU A 49 13.38 -17.21 6.35
CA LEU A 49 12.58 -18.34 6.83
C LEU A 49 13.25 -19.70 6.59
N ALA A 50 13.92 -19.88 5.46
CA ALA A 50 14.70 -21.10 5.20
C ALA A 50 15.80 -21.32 6.23
N GLN A 51 16.45 -20.25 6.72
CA GLN A 51 17.43 -20.33 7.81
C GLN A 51 16.79 -20.60 9.18
N MET A 52 15.57 -20.13 9.42
CA MET A 52 14.85 -20.34 10.69
C MET A 52 14.19 -21.71 10.80
N LEU A 53 13.87 -22.34 9.67
CA LEU A 53 13.16 -23.61 9.57
C LEU A 53 14.03 -24.64 8.83
N PRO A 54 15.13 -25.09 9.44
CA PRO A 54 16.02 -26.08 8.82
C PRO A 54 15.24 -27.36 8.53
N GLY A 55 15.33 -27.86 7.29
CA GLY A 55 14.59 -29.04 6.83
C GLY A 55 13.17 -28.79 6.32
N ALA A 56 12.67 -27.54 6.32
CA ALA A 56 11.41 -27.21 5.70
C ALA A 56 11.49 -27.33 4.17
N SER A 57 10.45 -27.88 3.55
CA SER A 57 10.33 -27.93 2.09
C SER A 57 10.09 -26.53 1.52
N ALA A 58 10.40 -26.31 0.22
CA ALA A 58 10.11 -25.07 -0.48
C ALA A 58 8.63 -24.67 -0.36
N LEU A 59 7.71 -25.64 -0.42
CA LEU A 59 6.27 -25.42 -0.22
C LEU A 59 5.97 -24.87 1.18
N GLN A 60 6.62 -25.40 2.23
CA GLN A 60 6.43 -24.92 3.60
C GLN A 60 6.94 -23.49 3.75
N VAL A 61 8.12 -23.20 3.22
CA VAL A 61 8.67 -21.82 3.22
C VAL A 61 7.76 -20.88 2.48
N ALA A 62 7.28 -21.22 1.27
CA ALA A 62 6.35 -20.40 0.48
C ALA A 62 5.04 -20.11 1.24
N ARG A 63 4.46 -21.10 1.93
CA ARG A 63 3.28 -20.91 2.79
C ARG A 63 3.55 -19.93 3.92
N HIS A 64 4.69 -20.06 4.60
CA HIS A 64 5.07 -19.12 5.67
C HIS A 64 5.30 -17.70 5.14
N VAL A 65 5.92 -17.53 3.97
CA VAL A 65 6.07 -16.21 3.31
C VAL A 65 4.70 -15.60 3.03
N GLY A 66 3.78 -16.37 2.44
CA GLY A 66 2.41 -15.92 2.17
C GLY A 66 1.66 -15.52 3.43
N PHE A 67 1.71 -16.36 4.47
CA PHE A 67 1.04 -16.06 5.74
C PHE A 67 1.67 -14.88 6.48
N LEU A 68 2.99 -14.72 6.47
CA LEU A 68 3.66 -13.55 7.08
C LEU A 68 3.33 -12.24 6.37
N SER A 69 3.18 -12.29 5.05
CA SER A 69 2.70 -11.15 4.26
C SER A 69 1.22 -10.89 4.54
N GLY A 70 0.40 -11.95 4.54
CA GLY A 70 -1.03 -11.86 4.81
C GLY A 70 -1.35 -11.36 6.22
N ILE A 71 -0.63 -11.77 7.25
CA ILE A 71 -0.91 -11.35 8.63
C ILE A 71 -0.52 -9.88 8.87
N TYR A 72 0.48 -9.37 8.15
CA TYR A 72 0.78 -7.94 8.15
C TYR A 72 -0.39 -7.14 7.60
N THR A 73 -0.92 -7.54 6.44
CA THR A 73 -2.05 -6.85 5.80
C THR A 73 -3.36 -7.08 6.57
N ALA A 74 -3.52 -8.22 7.26
CA ALA A 74 -4.60 -8.45 8.21
C ALA A 74 -4.51 -7.48 9.40
N GLY A 75 -3.30 -7.19 9.90
CA GLY A 75 -3.08 -6.15 10.90
C GLY A 75 -3.55 -4.78 10.39
N VAL A 76 -3.24 -4.43 9.15
CA VAL A 76 -3.73 -3.19 8.51
C VAL A 76 -5.26 -3.19 8.42
N LEU A 77 -5.85 -4.30 7.99
CA LEU A 77 -7.30 -4.44 7.87
C LEU A 77 -8.04 -4.23 9.19
N VAL A 78 -7.51 -4.81 10.28
CA VAL A 78 -8.08 -4.65 11.64
C VAL A 78 -7.82 -3.26 12.18
N GLY A 79 -6.64 -2.70 11.93
CA GLY A 79 -6.26 -1.38 12.43
C GLY A 79 -7.03 -0.23 11.77
N ALA A 80 -7.27 -0.30 10.45
CA ALA A 80 -7.88 0.80 9.71
C ALA A 80 -9.24 1.27 10.25
N PRO A 81 -10.22 0.40 10.55
CA PRO A 81 -11.50 0.81 11.11
C PRO A 81 -11.41 1.30 12.57
N LEU A 82 -10.37 0.91 13.31
CA LEU A 82 -10.17 1.32 14.70
C LEU A 82 -9.49 2.69 14.79
N TRP A 83 -8.44 2.91 14.00
CA TRP A 83 -7.67 4.15 14.04
C TRP A 83 -8.45 5.36 13.51
N GLY A 84 -9.37 5.18 12.56
CA GLY A 84 -10.21 6.26 12.03
C GLY A 84 -11.02 6.97 13.13
N PRO A 85 -11.92 6.28 13.86
CA PRO A 85 -12.70 6.86 14.97
C PRO A 85 -11.83 7.37 16.12
N ILE A 86 -10.69 6.72 16.41
CA ILE A 86 -9.74 7.19 17.43
C ILE A 86 -9.12 8.51 16.99
N ALA A 87 -8.66 8.61 15.73
CA ALA A 87 -8.08 9.83 15.18
C ALA A 87 -9.08 10.98 15.18
N ASP A 88 -10.33 10.65 14.98
CA ASP A 88 -11.41 11.61 15.07
C ASP A 88 -11.62 12.17 16.48
N ARG A 89 -11.40 11.39 17.52
CA ARG A 89 -11.61 11.79 18.93
C ARG A 89 -10.38 12.45 19.55
N VAL A 90 -9.21 11.87 19.31
CA VAL A 90 -7.94 12.25 19.95
C VAL A 90 -7.16 13.26 19.12
N GLY A 91 -7.41 13.29 17.81
CA GLY A 91 -6.72 14.15 16.84
C GLY A 91 -5.77 13.35 15.93
N LEU A 92 -5.73 13.75 14.66
CA LEU A 92 -4.97 13.07 13.61
C LEU A 92 -3.47 13.02 13.92
N GLY A 93 -2.89 14.13 14.42
CA GLY A 93 -1.47 14.21 14.74
C GLY A 93 -1.05 13.23 15.84
N HIS A 94 -1.85 13.09 16.91
CA HIS A 94 -1.54 12.15 18.00
C HIS A 94 -1.59 10.70 17.52
N VAL A 95 -2.62 10.33 16.75
CA VAL A 95 -2.75 8.96 16.22
C VAL A 95 -1.62 8.64 15.27
N LEU A 96 -1.18 9.59 14.44
CA LEU A 96 -0.02 9.42 13.56
C LEU A 96 1.27 9.13 14.33
N ILE A 97 1.53 9.88 15.40
CA ILE A 97 2.70 9.65 16.26
C ILE A 97 2.62 8.28 16.95
N VAL A 98 1.45 7.92 17.53
CA VAL A 98 1.24 6.59 18.13
C VAL A 98 1.45 5.48 17.11
N GLY A 99 0.96 5.65 15.87
CA GLY A 99 1.19 4.71 14.77
C GLY A 99 2.68 4.52 14.48
N LEU A 100 3.45 5.61 14.38
CA LEU A 100 4.90 5.53 14.13
C LEU A 100 5.67 4.95 15.32
N VAL A 101 5.30 5.29 16.56
CA VAL A 101 5.87 4.65 17.77
C VAL A 101 5.65 3.14 17.74
N GLY A 102 4.40 2.71 17.49
CA GLY A 102 4.06 1.29 17.39
C GLY A 102 4.76 0.57 16.24
N TYR A 103 4.92 1.24 15.08
CA TYR A 103 5.70 0.73 13.95
C TYR A 103 7.16 0.48 14.33
N VAL A 104 7.84 1.48 14.91
CA VAL A 104 9.23 1.35 15.34
C VAL A 104 9.37 0.31 16.44
N ALA A 105 8.48 0.31 17.44
CA ALA A 105 8.52 -0.66 18.54
C ALA A 105 8.33 -2.11 18.04
N SER A 106 7.34 -2.35 17.18
CA SER A 106 7.09 -3.69 16.64
C SER A 106 8.25 -4.22 15.78
N LEU A 107 8.96 -3.35 15.04
CA LEU A 107 10.16 -3.71 14.31
C LEU A 107 11.33 -4.04 15.25
N THR A 108 11.60 -3.17 16.23
CA THR A 108 12.74 -3.35 17.14
C THR A 108 12.58 -4.54 18.06
N LEU A 109 11.36 -4.89 18.48
CA LEU A 109 11.07 -6.07 19.30
C LEU A 109 11.49 -7.39 18.61
N VAL A 110 11.47 -7.46 17.27
CA VAL A 110 11.98 -8.65 16.54
C VAL A 110 13.47 -8.90 16.81
N LEU A 111 14.24 -7.87 17.16
CA LEU A 111 15.67 -7.96 17.41
C LEU A 111 16.01 -8.43 18.83
N VAL A 112 15.03 -8.39 19.74
CA VAL A 112 15.23 -8.77 21.15
C VAL A 112 15.31 -10.28 21.30
N PRO A 113 16.32 -10.81 22.00
CA PRO A 113 16.39 -12.25 22.30
C PRO A 113 15.09 -12.74 22.97
N GLY A 114 14.57 -13.88 22.50
CA GLY A 114 13.28 -14.43 22.95
C GLY A 114 12.10 -14.12 22.01
N PHE A 115 12.16 -13.04 21.22
CA PHE A 115 11.16 -12.73 20.20
C PHE A 115 11.53 -13.24 18.78
N GLY A 116 12.63 -13.99 18.65
CA GLY A 116 13.08 -14.57 17.38
C GLY A 116 12.36 -15.88 16.98
N THR A 117 11.32 -16.31 17.71
CA THR A 117 10.52 -17.47 17.35
C THR A 117 9.56 -17.13 16.19
N ILE A 118 9.22 -18.12 15.37
CA ILE A 118 8.30 -17.94 14.23
C ILE A 118 6.96 -17.34 14.68
N TYR A 119 6.43 -17.76 15.81
CA TYR A 119 5.16 -17.25 16.35
C TYR A 119 5.26 -15.79 16.81
N ALA A 120 6.38 -15.41 17.43
CA ALA A 120 6.63 -14.02 17.80
C ALA A 120 6.76 -13.12 16.55
N ILE A 121 7.42 -13.60 15.51
CA ILE A 121 7.53 -12.88 14.23
C ILE A 121 6.14 -12.67 13.60
N TYR A 122 5.26 -13.67 13.62
CA TYR A 122 3.88 -13.52 13.18
C TYR A 122 3.14 -12.43 13.97
N ALA A 123 3.22 -12.47 15.29
CA ALA A 123 2.56 -11.49 16.16
C ALA A 123 3.10 -10.08 15.93
N LEU A 124 4.42 -9.91 15.85
CA LEU A 124 5.06 -8.62 15.61
C LEU A 124 4.76 -8.09 14.20
N ARG A 125 4.65 -8.98 13.20
CA ARG A 125 4.24 -8.62 11.84
C ARG A 125 2.80 -8.11 11.80
N ALA A 126 1.88 -8.78 12.53
CA ALA A 126 0.51 -8.31 12.68
C ALA A 126 0.45 -6.93 13.36
N MET A 127 1.23 -6.74 14.44
CA MET A 127 1.34 -5.46 15.15
C MET A 127 1.92 -4.36 14.24
N THR A 128 2.95 -4.66 13.46
CA THR A 128 3.51 -3.71 12.51
C THR A 128 2.44 -3.24 11.52
N GLY A 129 1.67 -4.16 10.93
CA GLY A 129 0.55 -3.84 10.05
C GLY A 129 -0.54 -3.01 10.74
N PHE A 130 -0.91 -3.38 11.97
CA PHE A 130 -1.89 -2.66 12.77
C PHE A 130 -1.49 -1.19 13.01
N PHE A 131 -0.23 -0.92 13.34
CA PHE A 131 0.23 0.45 13.54
C PHE A 131 0.46 1.20 12.23
N VAL A 132 0.84 0.54 11.14
CA VAL A 132 0.92 1.15 9.79
C VAL A 132 -0.45 1.64 9.34
N ALA A 133 -1.53 0.96 9.73
CA ALA A 133 -2.90 1.41 9.46
C ALA A 133 -3.23 2.77 10.11
N ALA A 134 -2.52 3.18 11.15
CA ALA A 134 -2.62 4.52 11.75
C ALA A 134 -1.79 5.57 10.98
N VAL A 135 -0.89 5.17 10.06
CA VAL A 135 -0.01 6.12 9.37
C VAL A 135 -0.61 6.57 8.05
N ILE A 136 -0.74 5.67 7.07
CA ILE A 136 -1.11 6.05 5.70
C ILE A 136 -2.49 6.71 5.61
N PRO A 137 -3.58 6.14 6.17
CA PRO A 137 -4.90 6.78 6.11
C PRO A 137 -4.97 8.11 6.88
N VAL A 138 -4.28 8.19 8.03
CA VAL A 138 -4.28 9.41 8.84
C VAL A 138 -3.50 10.53 8.15
N VAL A 139 -2.36 10.24 7.52
CA VAL A 139 -1.64 11.21 6.68
C VAL A 139 -2.53 11.70 5.55
N SER A 140 -3.22 10.79 4.87
CA SER A 140 -4.15 11.13 3.78
C SER A 140 -5.30 12.02 4.29
N ALA A 141 -5.88 11.70 5.44
CA ALA A 141 -6.93 12.50 6.07
C ALA A 141 -6.42 13.90 6.45
N LEU A 142 -5.24 13.99 7.07
CA LEU A 142 -4.63 15.26 7.46
C LEU A 142 -4.36 16.16 6.24
N VAL A 143 -3.82 15.58 5.19
CA VAL A 143 -3.58 16.30 3.93
C VAL A 143 -4.89 16.75 3.28
N ALA A 144 -5.95 15.91 3.32
CA ALA A 144 -7.26 16.27 2.81
C ALA A 144 -7.87 17.46 3.54
N GLU A 145 -7.78 17.47 4.87
CA GLU A 145 -8.33 18.54 5.71
C GLU A 145 -7.65 19.89 5.48
N GLN A 146 -6.31 19.84 5.38
CA GLN A 146 -5.45 21.03 5.30
C GLN A 146 -5.19 21.47 3.85
N THR A 147 -5.94 20.93 2.87
CA THR A 147 -5.75 21.26 1.45
C THR A 147 -7.06 21.73 0.83
N PRO A 148 -7.07 22.91 0.18
CA PRO A 148 -8.19 23.36 -0.63
C PRO A 148 -8.60 22.31 -1.68
N GLU A 149 -9.90 22.19 -1.96
CA GLU A 149 -10.45 21.14 -2.83
C GLU A 149 -9.75 21.02 -4.19
N GLY A 150 -9.48 22.13 -4.85
CA GLY A 150 -8.81 22.15 -6.16
C GLY A 150 -7.34 21.68 -6.15
N LYS A 151 -6.71 21.51 -4.98
CA LYS A 151 -5.32 21.03 -4.84
C LYS A 151 -5.21 19.64 -4.21
N ARG A 152 -6.33 19.06 -3.74
CA ARG A 152 -6.36 17.75 -3.05
C ARG A 152 -5.88 16.61 -3.94
N ALA A 153 -6.39 16.52 -5.17
CA ALA A 153 -5.99 15.49 -6.12
C ALA A 153 -4.47 15.45 -6.33
N ARG A 154 -3.86 16.62 -6.50
CA ARG A 154 -2.42 16.77 -6.66
C ARG A 154 -1.63 16.29 -5.44
N ARG A 155 -2.08 16.64 -4.23
CA ARG A 155 -1.40 16.20 -3.00
C ARG A 155 -1.56 14.72 -2.72
N PHE A 156 -2.73 14.13 -3.04
CA PHE A 156 -2.93 12.68 -2.96
C PHE A 156 -2.04 11.92 -3.94
N ALA A 157 -1.94 12.38 -5.18
CA ALA A 157 -1.03 11.79 -6.17
C ALA A 157 0.42 11.83 -5.69
N TRP A 158 0.83 12.95 -5.05
CA TRP A 158 2.17 13.08 -4.47
C TRP A 158 2.40 12.11 -3.30
N LEU A 159 1.42 11.91 -2.40
CA LEU A 159 1.51 10.90 -1.33
C LEU A 159 1.58 9.48 -1.91
N GLY A 160 0.79 9.19 -2.94
CA GLY A 160 0.86 7.91 -3.66
C GLY A 160 2.22 7.68 -4.30
N ALA A 161 2.80 8.72 -4.93
CA ALA A 161 4.15 8.66 -5.47
C ALA A 161 5.20 8.40 -4.38
N MET A 162 5.08 9.03 -3.21
CA MET A 162 5.99 8.78 -2.07
C MET A 162 5.87 7.36 -1.52
N SER A 163 4.66 6.78 -1.52
CA SER A 163 4.46 5.37 -1.15
C SER A 163 5.15 4.44 -2.14
N LEU A 164 4.97 4.66 -3.44
CA LEU A 164 5.61 3.87 -4.50
C LEU A 164 7.13 4.03 -4.51
N LEU A 165 7.63 5.26 -4.33
CA LEU A 165 9.07 5.52 -4.18
C LEU A 165 9.64 4.81 -2.96
N GLY A 166 8.90 4.80 -1.84
CA GLY A 166 9.29 4.03 -0.66
C GLY A 166 9.42 2.54 -0.99
N PHE A 167 8.40 1.97 -1.62
CA PHE A 167 8.43 0.57 -2.03
C PHE A 167 9.57 0.26 -3.01
N LEU A 168 9.80 1.11 -4.00
CA LEU A 168 10.94 1.04 -4.93
C LEU A 168 12.29 1.14 -4.22
N PHE A 169 12.39 1.91 -3.14
CA PHE A 169 13.61 2.04 -2.35
C PHE A 169 13.89 0.81 -1.48
N GLY A 170 12.91 -0.08 -1.30
CA GLY A 170 13.07 -1.34 -0.56
C GLY A 170 14.27 -2.17 -1.00
N PRO A 171 14.43 -2.50 -2.30
CA PRO A 171 15.63 -3.15 -2.81
C PRO A 171 16.93 -2.40 -2.54
N GLY A 172 16.87 -1.06 -2.51
CA GLY A 172 18.01 -0.22 -2.12
C GLY A 172 18.42 -0.42 -0.67
N LEU A 173 17.45 -0.53 0.25
CA LEU A 173 17.73 -0.88 1.65
C LEU A 173 18.35 -2.28 1.76
N ASN A 174 17.93 -3.23 0.94
CA ASN A 174 18.54 -4.56 0.90
C ASN A 174 19.98 -4.53 0.40
N ALA A 175 20.27 -3.75 -0.64
CA ALA A 175 21.62 -3.56 -1.15
C ALA A 175 22.53 -2.92 -0.09
N MET A 176 22.02 -1.88 0.61
CA MET A 176 22.73 -1.26 1.73
C MET A 176 22.95 -2.25 2.88
N ALA A 177 21.96 -3.07 3.22
CA ALA A 177 22.08 -4.08 4.26
C ALA A 177 23.12 -5.15 3.88
N GLY A 178 23.18 -5.54 2.61
CA GLY A 178 24.23 -6.41 2.10
C GLY A 178 25.62 -5.78 2.26
N TRP A 179 25.79 -4.52 1.86
CA TRP A 179 27.05 -3.81 2.02
C TRP A 179 27.47 -3.66 3.50
N PHE A 180 26.56 -3.25 4.40
CA PHE A 180 26.84 -3.21 5.83
C PHE A 180 27.14 -4.61 6.39
N GLY A 181 26.46 -5.64 5.91
CA GLY A 181 26.69 -7.02 6.29
C GLY A 181 28.10 -7.50 5.97
N THR A 182 28.67 -7.10 4.81
CA THR A 182 30.06 -7.45 4.45
C THR A 182 31.10 -6.79 5.36
N LEU A 183 30.77 -5.68 6.03
CA LEU A 183 31.65 -5.06 7.03
C LEU A 183 31.66 -5.83 8.36
N VAL A 184 30.62 -6.65 8.60
CA VAL A 184 30.48 -7.44 9.84
C VAL A 184 31.00 -8.87 9.66
N VAL A 185 30.90 -9.40 8.43
CA VAL A 185 31.32 -10.76 8.08
C VAL A 185 32.59 -10.67 7.23
N ASP A 186 33.74 -10.98 7.83
CA ASP A 186 35.04 -10.94 7.14
C ASP A 186 35.07 -11.85 5.91
N GLY A 187 34.77 -11.28 4.72
CA GLY A 187 34.96 -11.91 3.42
C GLY A 187 34.01 -13.05 3.04
N GLY A 188 33.00 -13.33 3.87
CA GLY A 188 31.98 -14.36 3.63
C GLY A 188 30.69 -13.87 2.96
N THR A 189 29.83 -14.80 2.55
CA THR A 189 28.45 -14.49 2.13
C THR A 189 27.62 -14.03 3.32
N VAL A 190 26.97 -12.87 3.20
CA VAL A 190 26.12 -12.31 4.26
C VAL A 190 24.87 -13.20 4.46
N PRO A 191 24.65 -13.75 5.68
CA PRO A 191 23.46 -14.56 5.94
C PRO A 191 22.17 -13.75 5.78
N ALA A 192 21.11 -14.36 5.22
CA ALA A 192 19.82 -13.69 5.02
C ALA A 192 19.23 -13.15 6.33
N ALA A 193 19.43 -13.86 7.45
CA ALA A 193 19.00 -13.40 8.78
C ALA A 193 19.73 -12.11 9.22
N LEU A 194 21.02 -11.96 8.91
CA LEU A 194 21.76 -10.74 9.21
C LEU A 194 21.28 -9.58 8.35
N SER A 195 21.10 -9.80 7.05
CA SER A 195 20.53 -8.79 6.13
C SER A 195 19.14 -8.34 6.60
N ALA A 196 18.27 -9.26 7.01
CA ALA A 196 16.95 -8.93 7.54
C ALA A 196 17.03 -8.09 8.82
N ARG A 197 17.93 -8.43 9.76
CA ARG A 197 18.15 -7.63 10.98
C ARG A 197 18.63 -6.20 10.65
N ILE A 198 19.57 -6.05 9.74
CA ILE A 198 20.08 -4.73 9.32
C ILE A 198 18.95 -3.91 8.68
N VAL A 199 18.14 -4.50 7.79
CA VAL A 199 16.98 -3.82 7.19
C VAL A 199 15.98 -3.38 8.26
N ILE A 200 15.71 -4.23 9.25
CA ILE A 200 14.81 -3.89 10.36
C ILE A 200 15.36 -2.69 11.14
N VAL A 201 16.64 -2.67 11.48
CA VAL A 201 17.29 -1.54 12.17
C VAL A 201 17.19 -0.27 11.34
N MET A 202 17.54 -0.33 10.05
CA MET A 202 17.47 0.83 9.15
C MET A 202 16.04 1.37 9.04
N SER A 203 15.06 0.48 8.87
CA SER A 203 13.63 0.87 8.80
C SER A 203 13.14 1.49 10.12
N ALA A 204 13.57 0.97 11.25
CA ALA A 204 13.24 1.52 12.57
C ALA A 204 13.87 2.90 12.78
N LEU A 205 15.13 3.10 12.39
CA LEU A 205 15.82 4.39 12.47
C LEU A 205 15.15 5.45 11.58
N LEU A 206 14.80 5.09 10.35
CA LEU A 206 14.06 5.97 9.43
C LEU A 206 12.67 6.30 10.00
N GLY A 207 11.98 5.31 10.58
CA GLY A 207 10.69 5.50 11.25
C GLY A 207 10.80 6.44 12.45
N ALA A 208 11.82 6.27 13.28
CA ALA A 208 12.10 7.16 14.41
C ALA A 208 12.43 8.60 13.96
N ALA A 209 13.19 8.76 12.88
CA ALA A 209 13.49 10.07 12.31
C ALA A 209 12.22 10.78 11.81
N ALA A 210 11.36 10.07 11.07
CA ALA A 210 10.08 10.59 10.61
C ALA A 210 9.16 10.97 11.79
N MET A 211 9.08 10.12 12.82
CA MET A 211 8.33 10.37 14.04
C MET A 211 8.81 11.64 14.76
N LEU A 212 10.13 11.79 14.96
CA LEU A 212 10.71 12.96 15.62
C LEU A 212 10.49 14.24 14.79
N GLY A 213 10.63 14.15 13.47
CA GLY A 213 10.35 15.27 12.57
C GLY A 213 8.90 15.74 12.67
N LEU A 214 7.96 14.80 12.67
CA LEU A 214 6.53 15.09 12.83
C LEU A 214 6.21 15.63 14.23
N ALA A 215 6.75 15.02 15.29
CA ALA A 215 6.51 15.47 16.66
C ALA A 215 6.96 16.93 16.89
N ARG A 216 8.00 17.39 16.17
CA ARG A 216 8.50 18.77 16.27
C ARG A 216 7.78 19.76 15.37
N THR A 217 7.12 19.29 14.30
CA THR A 217 6.59 20.18 13.25
C THR A 217 5.08 20.22 13.19
N LEU A 218 4.39 19.13 13.63
CA LEU A 218 2.95 19.12 13.68
C LEU A 218 2.46 19.94 14.88
N PRO A 219 1.72 21.04 14.67
CA PRO A 219 1.06 21.73 15.76
C PRO A 219 -0.02 20.83 16.35
N GLU A 220 -0.36 21.05 17.62
CA GLU A 220 -1.56 20.47 18.23
C GLU A 220 -2.80 20.99 17.49
N ILE A 221 -3.21 20.27 16.46
CA ILE A 221 -4.46 20.56 15.76
C ILE A 221 -5.58 20.00 16.64
N ARG A 222 -5.95 20.74 17.69
CA ARG A 222 -7.16 20.48 18.46
C ARG A 222 -8.34 20.96 17.63
N ARG A 223 -9.15 20.06 17.13
CA ARG A 223 -10.46 20.42 16.59
C ARG A 223 -11.41 20.76 17.75
N PRO A 224 -12.15 21.88 17.67
CA PRO A 224 -13.31 22.09 18.55
C PRO A 224 -14.31 20.97 18.28
N MET A 225 -14.76 20.31 19.34
CA MET A 225 -15.73 19.20 19.30
C MET A 225 -17.13 19.58 18.79
N SER A 226 -17.39 20.88 18.53
CA SER A 226 -18.74 21.40 18.28
C SER A 226 -19.24 21.25 16.84
N ASP A 227 -18.39 20.95 15.86
CA ASP A 227 -18.82 20.91 14.45
C ASP A 227 -18.98 19.50 13.86
N ARG A 228 -18.95 18.49 14.73
CA ARG A 228 -19.22 17.11 14.33
C ARG A 228 -20.72 16.86 14.32
N GLN A 229 -21.40 17.32 13.28
CA GLN A 229 -22.68 16.71 12.93
C GLN A 229 -22.45 15.21 12.70
N THR A 230 -22.90 14.43 13.67
CA THR A 230 -23.13 12.98 13.55
C THR A 230 -24.25 12.75 12.55
N ALA A 231 -23.98 13.05 11.28
CA ALA A 231 -24.86 12.62 10.22
C ALA A 231 -24.76 11.10 10.14
N PRO A 232 -25.88 10.35 10.20
CA PRO A 232 -25.87 8.89 10.20
C PRO A 232 -25.07 8.40 8.98
N ALA A 233 -24.25 7.37 9.20
CA ALA A 233 -23.61 6.68 8.11
C ALA A 233 -24.74 6.18 7.19
N ASN A 234 -24.76 6.64 5.96
CA ASN A 234 -25.64 6.07 4.95
C ASN A 234 -24.87 4.90 4.31
N PRO A 235 -25.01 3.66 4.80
CA PRO A 235 -24.26 2.50 4.31
C PRO A 235 -24.77 2.02 2.93
N GLY A 236 -25.76 2.72 2.37
CA GLY A 236 -26.50 2.28 1.20
C GLY A 236 -26.01 2.81 -0.15
N ASN A 237 -24.82 3.38 -0.26
CA ASN A 237 -24.32 3.77 -1.58
C ASN A 237 -23.76 2.55 -2.33
N ALA A 238 -24.60 1.90 -3.13
CA ALA A 238 -24.25 0.73 -3.95
C ALA A 238 -23.00 1.00 -4.84
N ARG A 239 -22.82 2.25 -5.26
CA ARG A 239 -21.62 2.68 -6.02
C ARG A 239 -20.35 2.56 -5.17
N PHE A 240 -20.38 3.01 -3.92
CA PHE A 240 -19.24 2.90 -3.02
C PHE A 240 -18.92 1.45 -2.68
N ALA A 241 -19.93 0.63 -2.37
CA ALA A 241 -19.75 -0.81 -2.13
C ALA A 241 -19.10 -1.52 -3.33
N ALA A 242 -19.51 -1.16 -4.55
CA ALA A 242 -18.91 -1.67 -5.77
C ALA A 242 -17.42 -1.30 -5.91
N LEU A 243 -17.08 -0.04 -5.62
CA LEU A 243 -15.68 0.43 -5.67
C LEU A 243 -14.82 -0.28 -4.60
N CYS A 244 -15.38 -0.54 -3.41
CA CYS A 244 -14.72 -1.34 -2.38
C CYS A 244 -14.47 -2.78 -2.85
N TRP A 245 -15.48 -3.43 -3.47
CA TRP A 245 -15.31 -4.77 -4.02
C TRP A 245 -14.25 -4.81 -5.14
N LEU A 246 -14.29 -3.83 -6.05
CA LEU A 246 -13.27 -3.68 -7.10
C LEU A 246 -11.86 -3.52 -6.51
N SER A 247 -11.73 -2.61 -5.54
CA SER A 247 -10.46 -2.37 -4.85
C SER A 247 -9.93 -3.65 -4.20
N GLY A 248 -10.80 -4.39 -3.49
CA GLY A 248 -10.46 -5.67 -2.89
C GLY A 248 -10.02 -6.72 -3.91
N ALA A 249 -10.72 -6.84 -5.04
CA ALA A 249 -10.37 -7.80 -6.09
C ALA A 249 -9.02 -7.47 -6.77
N VAL A 250 -8.78 -6.19 -7.08
CA VAL A 250 -7.53 -5.77 -7.73
C VAL A 250 -6.34 -5.88 -6.78
N THR A 251 -6.50 -5.51 -5.50
CA THR A 251 -5.44 -5.66 -4.51
C THR A 251 -5.19 -7.11 -4.11
N PHE A 252 -6.20 -8.00 -4.18
CA PHE A 252 -6.02 -9.44 -4.06
C PHE A 252 -5.06 -9.96 -5.15
N VAL A 253 -5.31 -9.57 -6.40
CA VAL A 253 -4.48 -9.97 -7.53
C VAL A 253 -3.07 -9.37 -7.41
N LEU A 254 -2.98 -8.10 -7.06
CA LEU A 254 -1.68 -7.42 -6.88
C LEU A 254 -0.83 -8.11 -5.81
N ALA A 255 -1.41 -8.44 -4.65
CA ALA A 255 -0.69 -9.11 -3.57
C ALA A 255 -0.26 -10.54 -3.93
N GLY A 256 -1.12 -11.29 -4.63
CA GLY A 256 -0.76 -12.61 -5.15
C GLY A 256 0.36 -12.52 -6.20
N PHE A 257 0.30 -11.54 -7.09
CA PHE A 257 1.32 -11.27 -8.10
C PHE A 257 2.67 -10.88 -7.48
N GLU A 258 2.68 -9.93 -6.53
CA GLU A 258 3.90 -9.54 -5.80
C GLU A 258 4.55 -10.74 -5.11
N LEU A 259 3.73 -11.56 -4.46
CA LEU A 259 4.22 -12.77 -3.81
C LEU A 259 4.77 -13.79 -4.82
N GLY A 260 4.11 -13.91 -5.96
CA GLY A 260 4.59 -14.74 -7.08
C GLY A 260 5.96 -14.34 -7.57
N ILE A 261 6.25 -13.04 -7.68
CA ILE A 261 7.59 -12.54 -8.02
C ILE A 261 8.62 -13.00 -6.98
N VAL A 262 8.29 -12.89 -5.68
CA VAL A 262 9.20 -13.33 -4.60
C VAL A 262 9.50 -14.82 -4.68
N LEU A 263 8.49 -15.62 -5.00
CA LEU A 263 8.60 -17.07 -5.00
C LEU A 263 9.23 -17.64 -6.28
N GLN A 264 9.32 -16.86 -7.36
CA GLN A 264 10.03 -17.25 -8.59
C GLN A 264 11.48 -17.66 -8.31
N GLY A 265 12.17 -16.95 -7.42
CA GLY A 265 13.53 -17.28 -7.02
C GLY A 265 13.68 -18.59 -6.23
N GLN A 266 12.56 -19.20 -5.79
CA GLN A 266 12.56 -20.51 -5.14
C GLN A 266 12.30 -21.66 -6.12
N GLU A 267 11.58 -21.40 -7.21
CA GLU A 267 11.30 -22.41 -8.23
C GLU A 267 12.43 -22.53 -9.26
N HIS A 268 13.10 -21.42 -9.54
CA HIS A 268 14.18 -21.36 -10.52
C HIS A 268 15.50 -21.08 -9.81
N ALA A 269 16.36 -22.11 -9.69
CA ALA A 269 17.67 -22.01 -9.02
C ALA A 269 18.58 -20.94 -9.66
N ASP A 270 18.33 -20.57 -10.90
CA ASP A 270 19.08 -19.56 -11.64
C ASP A 270 18.66 -18.13 -11.30
N VAL A 271 17.52 -17.93 -10.63
CA VAL A 271 17.03 -16.60 -10.23
C VAL A 271 17.62 -16.18 -8.89
N SER A 272 18.55 -15.25 -8.95
CA SER A 272 19.19 -14.69 -7.76
C SER A 272 18.28 -13.72 -7.00
N SER A 273 18.52 -13.53 -5.70
CA SER A 273 17.82 -12.51 -4.89
C SER A 273 17.94 -11.10 -5.48
N ARG A 274 19.02 -10.81 -6.22
CA ARG A 274 19.21 -9.56 -6.95
C ARG A 274 18.22 -9.41 -8.10
N GLN A 275 17.98 -10.49 -8.87
CA GLN A 275 16.99 -10.47 -9.96
C GLN A 275 15.58 -10.29 -9.42
N VAL A 276 15.21 -10.95 -8.32
CA VAL A 276 13.92 -10.71 -7.64
C VAL A 276 13.81 -9.26 -7.21
N ALA A 277 14.85 -8.67 -6.64
CA ALA A 277 14.85 -7.25 -6.27
C ALA A 277 14.69 -6.32 -7.50
N MET A 278 15.31 -6.67 -8.64
CA MET A 278 15.15 -5.92 -9.89
C MET A 278 13.73 -6.04 -10.46
N MET A 279 13.09 -7.20 -10.37
CA MET A 279 11.68 -7.40 -10.74
C MET A 279 10.73 -6.52 -9.90
N PHE A 280 11.00 -6.40 -8.59
CA PHE A 280 10.25 -5.48 -7.72
C PHE A 280 10.50 -4.01 -8.06
N ALA A 281 11.74 -3.66 -8.37
CA ALA A 281 12.10 -2.31 -8.78
C ALA A 281 11.39 -1.93 -10.09
N GLU A 282 11.35 -2.84 -11.06
CA GLU A 282 10.61 -2.67 -12.31
C GLU A 282 9.11 -2.47 -12.06
N CYS A 283 8.48 -3.36 -11.27
CA CYS A 283 7.07 -3.25 -10.87
C CYS A 283 6.78 -1.84 -10.32
N SER A 284 7.56 -1.40 -9.35
CA SER A 284 7.39 -0.09 -8.72
C SER A 284 7.63 1.08 -9.67
N LEU A 285 8.63 0.96 -10.54
CA LEU A 285 8.97 1.99 -11.52
C LEU A 285 7.85 2.17 -12.56
N VAL A 286 7.30 1.06 -13.07
CA VAL A 286 6.18 1.09 -14.01
C VAL A 286 4.95 1.70 -13.35
N MET A 287 4.60 1.28 -12.12
CA MET A 287 3.47 1.86 -11.38
C MET A 287 3.68 3.36 -11.12
N LEU A 288 4.90 3.77 -10.76
CA LEU A 288 5.27 5.17 -10.56
C LEU A 288 5.13 5.96 -11.88
N GLY A 289 5.58 5.41 -12.99
CA GLY A 289 5.44 6.01 -14.32
C GLY A 289 3.98 6.22 -14.71
N ILE A 290 3.12 5.22 -14.48
CA ILE A 290 1.67 5.33 -14.71
C ILE A 290 1.06 6.41 -13.80
N ASN A 291 1.40 6.44 -12.51
CA ASN A 291 0.90 7.49 -11.61
C ASN A 291 1.39 8.88 -12.00
N ALA A 292 2.65 9.00 -12.42
CA ALA A 292 3.20 10.26 -12.95
C ALA A 292 2.45 10.69 -14.23
N MET A 293 2.21 9.76 -15.15
CA MET A 293 1.42 10.03 -16.36
C MET A 293 0.01 10.53 -16.00
N LEU A 294 -0.71 9.85 -15.10
CA LEU A 294 -2.04 10.27 -14.64
C LEU A 294 -2.01 11.68 -14.04
N PHE A 295 -0.96 11.98 -13.28
CA PHE A 295 -0.79 13.27 -12.63
C PHE A 295 -0.49 14.41 -13.59
N PHE A 296 0.47 14.23 -14.52
CA PHE A 296 0.91 15.31 -15.41
C PHE A 296 -0.01 15.54 -16.60
N THR A 297 -0.78 14.53 -17.04
CA THR A 297 -1.64 14.62 -18.22
C THR A 297 -3.09 15.01 -17.89
N ALA A 298 -3.46 15.09 -16.61
CA ALA A 298 -4.85 15.24 -16.16
C ALA A 298 -5.80 14.20 -16.82
N LEU A 299 -5.27 13.00 -17.09
CA LEU A 299 -5.98 11.95 -17.84
C LEU A 299 -7.24 11.48 -17.10
N LEU A 300 -7.22 11.50 -15.75
CA LEU A 300 -8.37 11.18 -14.91
C LEU A 300 -9.54 12.15 -15.09
N GLU A 301 -9.27 13.39 -15.52
CA GLU A 301 -10.29 14.41 -15.75
C GLU A 301 -10.80 14.41 -17.21
N ARG A 302 -9.93 13.99 -18.14
CA ARG A 302 -10.21 14.03 -19.58
C ARG A 302 -10.75 12.74 -20.18
N ALA A 303 -10.36 11.60 -19.64
CA ALA A 303 -10.77 10.29 -20.13
C ALA A 303 -11.89 9.71 -19.27
N ALA A 304 -12.83 9.00 -19.91
CA ALA A 304 -13.85 8.28 -19.18
C ALA A 304 -13.21 7.22 -18.26
N ALA A 305 -13.55 7.23 -16.98
CA ALA A 305 -13.04 6.30 -15.99
C ALA A 305 -13.24 4.83 -16.38
N SER A 306 -14.35 4.51 -17.05
CA SER A 306 -14.64 3.18 -17.60
C SER A 306 -13.61 2.71 -18.63
N LYS A 307 -13.14 3.59 -19.51
CA LYS A 307 -12.10 3.26 -20.49
C LYS A 307 -10.76 3.02 -19.82
N LEU A 308 -10.37 3.87 -18.85
CA LEU A 308 -9.14 3.70 -18.10
C LEU A 308 -9.13 2.39 -17.32
N MET A 309 -10.24 2.07 -16.64
CA MET A 309 -10.38 0.80 -15.93
C MET A 309 -10.34 -0.40 -16.88
N GLY A 310 -11.04 -0.33 -18.03
CA GLY A 310 -11.03 -1.39 -19.03
C GLY A 310 -9.63 -1.67 -19.56
N VAL A 311 -8.90 -0.61 -19.94
CA VAL A 311 -7.50 -0.72 -20.39
C VAL A 311 -6.61 -1.32 -19.31
N GLY A 312 -6.73 -0.83 -18.06
CA GLY A 312 -5.93 -1.33 -16.95
C GLY A 312 -6.20 -2.81 -16.64
N LEU A 313 -7.47 -3.25 -16.64
CA LEU A 313 -7.82 -4.65 -16.43
C LEU A 313 -7.30 -5.55 -17.54
N VAL A 314 -7.42 -5.13 -18.81
CA VAL A 314 -6.89 -5.89 -19.95
C VAL A 314 -5.38 -6.03 -19.85
N LEU A 315 -4.65 -4.94 -19.54
CA LEU A 315 -3.19 -4.98 -19.36
C LEU A 315 -2.80 -5.96 -18.23
N ALA A 316 -3.50 -5.93 -17.09
CA ALA A 316 -3.23 -6.83 -15.98
C ALA A 316 -3.49 -8.30 -16.35
N ILE A 317 -4.60 -8.60 -17.04
CA ILE A 317 -4.92 -9.95 -17.50
C ILE A 317 -3.87 -10.47 -18.49
N VAL A 318 -3.50 -9.66 -19.47
CA VAL A 318 -2.47 -10.03 -20.46
C VAL A 318 -1.12 -10.25 -19.77
N GLY A 319 -0.73 -9.38 -18.86
CA GLY A 319 0.51 -9.52 -18.10
C GLY A 319 0.56 -10.81 -17.28
N LEU A 320 -0.51 -11.14 -16.56
CA LEU A 320 -0.63 -12.40 -15.81
C LEU A 320 -0.62 -13.63 -16.72
N ALA A 321 -1.24 -13.55 -17.90
CA ALA A 321 -1.22 -14.65 -18.88
C ALA A 321 0.19 -14.87 -19.43
N VAL A 322 0.93 -13.79 -19.69
CA VAL A 322 2.35 -13.86 -20.08
C VAL A 322 3.17 -14.52 -18.97
N LEU A 323 2.96 -14.13 -17.71
CA LEU A 323 3.67 -14.73 -16.56
C LEU A 323 3.32 -16.21 -16.36
N ALA A 324 2.09 -16.61 -16.57
CA ALA A 324 1.69 -18.02 -16.47
C ALA A 324 2.32 -18.90 -17.56
N GLY A 325 2.54 -18.35 -18.75
CA GLY A 325 3.05 -19.09 -19.91
C GLY A 325 4.52 -18.81 -20.28
N HIS A 326 5.26 -18.01 -19.51
CA HIS A 326 6.60 -17.60 -19.88
C HIS A 326 7.59 -18.78 -19.94
N ARG A 327 8.55 -18.68 -20.88
CA ARG A 327 9.62 -19.65 -21.08
C ARG A 327 11.03 -19.03 -21.05
N SER A 328 11.12 -17.71 -20.84
CA SER A 328 12.38 -16.98 -20.77
C SER A 328 12.27 -15.77 -19.84
N GLU A 329 13.40 -15.30 -19.32
CA GLU A 329 13.47 -14.13 -18.43
C GLU A 329 12.85 -12.87 -19.07
N THR A 330 13.06 -12.63 -20.35
CA THR A 330 12.52 -11.45 -21.05
C THR A 330 10.98 -11.38 -20.95
N TRP A 331 10.29 -12.52 -21.08
CA TRP A 331 8.85 -12.57 -20.95
C TRP A 331 8.36 -12.32 -19.52
N VAL A 332 9.17 -12.67 -18.50
CA VAL A 332 8.87 -12.35 -17.09
C VAL A 332 8.81 -10.84 -16.91
N TYR A 333 9.81 -10.09 -17.38
CA TYR A 333 9.83 -8.63 -17.29
C TYR A 333 8.65 -7.99 -18.05
N TRP A 334 8.32 -8.45 -19.26
CA TRP A 334 7.13 -7.98 -19.96
C TRP A 334 5.83 -8.26 -19.20
N GLY A 335 5.70 -9.44 -18.62
CA GLY A 335 4.54 -9.80 -17.81
C GLY A 335 4.42 -8.93 -16.55
N ILE A 336 5.53 -8.66 -15.86
CA ILE A 336 5.61 -7.76 -14.71
C ILE A 336 5.19 -6.34 -15.13
N SER A 337 5.79 -5.79 -16.17
CA SER A 337 5.48 -4.45 -16.67
C SER A 337 4.00 -4.29 -17.02
N LEU A 338 3.41 -5.24 -17.76
CA LEU A 338 2.00 -5.19 -18.14
C LEU A 338 1.07 -5.29 -16.93
N THR A 339 1.33 -6.21 -16.01
CA THR A 339 0.52 -6.38 -14.79
C THR A 339 0.60 -5.14 -13.90
N SER A 340 1.81 -4.60 -13.71
CA SER A 340 2.04 -3.39 -12.92
C SER A 340 1.42 -2.15 -13.55
N ALA A 341 1.50 -2.00 -14.88
CA ALA A 341 0.85 -0.92 -15.59
C ALA A 341 -0.68 -1.00 -15.44
N GLY A 342 -1.24 -2.20 -15.56
CA GLY A 342 -2.66 -2.44 -15.42
C GLY A 342 -3.18 -2.11 -14.02
N THR A 343 -2.59 -2.70 -12.98
CA THR A 343 -2.98 -2.47 -11.59
C THR A 343 -2.69 -1.03 -11.15
N GLY A 344 -1.54 -0.47 -11.57
CA GLY A 344 -1.14 0.91 -11.33
C GLY A 344 -2.06 1.95 -11.98
N LEU A 345 -2.79 1.58 -13.04
CA LEU A 345 -3.82 2.42 -13.66
C LEU A 345 -5.17 2.30 -12.92
N VAL A 346 -5.58 1.07 -12.59
CA VAL A 346 -6.91 0.81 -12.03
C VAL A 346 -7.07 1.36 -10.60
N LEU A 347 -6.08 1.18 -9.73
CA LEU A 347 -6.18 1.58 -8.32
C LEU A 347 -6.38 3.09 -8.10
N PRO A 348 -5.62 3.99 -8.76
CA PRO A 348 -5.88 5.43 -8.67
C PRO A 348 -7.23 5.85 -9.22
N VAL A 349 -7.72 5.20 -10.28
CA VAL A 349 -9.06 5.46 -10.84
C VAL A 349 -10.14 5.11 -9.82
N ILE A 350 -10.03 3.96 -9.15
CA ILE A 350 -10.96 3.56 -8.08
C ILE A 350 -10.93 4.59 -6.94
N ALA A 351 -9.74 5.01 -6.49
CA ALA A 351 -9.59 5.98 -5.42
C ALA A 351 -10.21 7.34 -5.80
N TYR A 352 -9.99 7.81 -7.04
CA TYR A 352 -10.58 9.03 -7.57
C TYR A 352 -12.11 8.97 -7.59
N LEU A 353 -12.69 7.87 -8.10
CA LEU A 353 -14.14 7.68 -8.14
C LEU A 353 -14.73 7.58 -6.72
N ALA A 354 -14.05 6.89 -5.80
CA ALA A 354 -14.49 6.77 -4.41
C ALA A 354 -14.52 8.14 -3.70
N ALA A 355 -13.52 8.98 -3.93
CA ALA A 355 -13.48 10.34 -3.39
C ALA A 355 -14.70 11.18 -3.84
N GLY A 356 -15.17 10.98 -5.07
CA GLY A 356 -16.37 11.62 -5.61
C GLY A 356 -17.70 11.14 -5.01
N THR A 357 -17.75 9.95 -4.36
CA THR A 357 -19.02 9.41 -3.82
C THR A 357 -19.50 10.12 -2.57
N SER A 358 -18.62 10.68 -1.77
CA SER A 358 -18.95 11.35 -0.51
C SER A 358 -17.93 12.43 -0.15
N PRO A 359 -17.97 13.60 -0.82
CA PRO A 359 -16.98 14.66 -0.61
C PRO A 359 -16.91 15.18 0.84
N ARG A 360 -18.03 15.13 1.57
CA ARG A 360 -18.12 15.59 2.97
C ARG A 360 -17.57 14.58 3.99
N ARG A 361 -17.31 13.32 3.59
CA ARG A 361 -16.86 12.21 4.44
C ARG A 361 -15.67 11.47 3.85
N LEU A 362 -14.70 12.24 3.35
CA LEU A 362 -13.55 11.68 2.66
C LEU A 362 -12.77 10.67 3.52
N GLY A 363 -12.61 10.95 4.83
CA GLY A 363 -11.92 10.05 5.75
C GLY A 363 -12.60 8.67 5.87
N THR A 364 -13.93 8.65 6.08
CA THR A 364 -14.70 7.39 6.14
C THR A 364 -14.66 6.64 4.81
N THR A 365 -14.78 7.37 3.70
CA THR A 365 -14.76 6.79 2.35
C THR A 365 -13.38 6.18 2.03
N MET A 366 -12.30 6.90 2.29
CA MET A 366 -10.94 6.39 2.07
C MET A 366 -10.59 5.26 3.04
N GLY A 367 -11.05 5.35 4.30
CA GLY A 367 -10.88 4.28 5.28
C GLY A 367 -11.61 2.99 4.89
N GLY A 368 -12.84 3.09 4.39
CA GLY A 368 -13.59 1.94 3.87
C GLY A 368 -12.93 1.31 2.64
N LEU A 369 -12.43 2.14 1.72
CA LEU A 369 -11.69 1.68 0.55
C LEU A 369 -10.39 0.99 0.95
N ALA A 370 -9.65 1.55 1.91
CA ALA A 370 -8.42 0.97 2.45
C ALA A 370 -8.68 -0.36 3.17
N ALA A 371 -9.79 -0.48 3.90
CA ALA A 371 -10.19 -1.74 4.54
C ALA A 371 -10.49 -2.83 3.49
N ALA A 372 -11.21 -2.48 2.42
CA ALA A 372 -11.49 -3.40 1.33
C ALA A 372 -10.20 -3.82 0.59
N ALA A 373 -9.31 -2.88 0.33
CA ALA A 373 -7.99 -3.15 -0.22
C ALA A 373 -7.16 -4.06 0.70
N GLY A 374 -7.14 -3.78 2.01
CA GLY A 374 -6.44 -4.59 3.01
C GLY A 374 -6.97 -6.03 3.09
N LEU A 375 -8.29 -6.22 2.98
CA LEU A 375 -8.89 -7.55 2.90
C LEU A 375 -8.42 -8.29 1.64
N GLY A 376 -8.48 -7.63 0.48
CA GLY A 376 -7.99 -8.20 -0.78
C GLY A 376 -6.52 -8.57 -0.67
N GLN A 377 -5.68 -7.69 -0.17
CA GLN A 377 -4.24 -7.91 0.00
C GLN A 377 -3.93 -9.06 0.96
N THR A 378 -4.67 -9.16 2.08
CA THR A 378 -4.53 -10.26 3.06
C THR A 378 -4.82 -11.62 2.42
N LEU A 379 -5.97 -11.72 1.76
CA LEU A 379 -6.39 -12.95 1.10
C LEU A 379 -5.48 -13.28 -0.09
N GLY A 380 -5.10 -12.27 -0.88
CA GLY A 380 -4.21 -12.42 -2.03
C GLY A 380 -2.83 -12.92 -1.65
N SER A 381 -2.23 -12.39 -0.58
CA SER A 381 -0.95 -12.87 -0.06
C SER A 381 -1.05 -14.29 0.49
N ALA A 382 -2.06 -14.59 1.32
CA ALA A 382 -2.23 -15.91 1.91
C ALA A 382 -2.49 -16.98 0.86
N MET A 383 -3.45 -16.73 -0.05
CA MET A 383 -3.78 -17.65 -1.14
C MET A 383 -2.67 -17.73 -2.19
N GLY A 384 -2.01 -16.62 -2.49
CA GLY A 384 -0.86 -16.57 -3.40
C GLY A 384 0.24 -17.52 -2.96
N GLY A 385 0.66 -17.47 -1.69
CA GLY A 385 1.68 -18.38 -1.16
C GLY A 385 1.28 -19.86 -1.26
N TRP A 386 0.00 -20.16 -1.04
CA TRP A 386 -0.52 -21.53 -1.20
C TRP A 386 -0.58 -21.95 -2.68
N LEU A 387 -1.09 -21.08 -3.56
CA LEU A 387 -1.20 -21.35 -5.00
C LEU A 387 0.17 -21.56 -5.65
N PHE A 388 1.13 -20.68 -5.36
CA PHE A 388 2.49 -20.79 -5.90
C PHE A 388 3.18 -22.03 -5.39
N GLY A 389 3.02 -22.38 -4.11
CA GLY A 389 3.58 -23.62 -3.58
C GLY A 389 2.96 -24.90 -4.18
N ALA A 390 1.73 -24.85 -4.69
CA ALA A 390 1.03 -25.99 -5.26
C ALA A 390 1.10 -26.09 -6.79
N ALA A 391 1.15 -24.96 -7.48
CA ALA A 391 1.00 -24.88 -8.95
C ALA A 391 2.17 -24.14 -9.65
N GLY A 392 3.16 -23.66 -8.90
CA GLY A 392 4.29 -22.92 -9.44
C GLY A 392 3.86 -21.71 -10.26
N GLN A 393 4.51 -21.46 -11.39
CA GLN A 393 4.19 -20.34 -12.26
C GLN A 393 2.73 -20.31 -12.78
N TRP A 394 2.03 -21.47 -12.85
CA TRP A 394 0.63 -21.52 -13.23
C TRP A 394 -0.30 -20.79 -12.25
N ALA A 395 0.18 -20.50 -11.04
CA ALA A 395 -0.54 -19.67 -10.08
C ALA A 395 -0.91 -18.29 -10.63
N PHE A 396 -0.07 -17.70 -11.48
CA PHE A 396 -0.40 -16.43 -12.17
C PHE A 396 -1.68 -16.56 -13.04
N GLY A 397 -1.87 -17.71 -13.68
CA GLY A 397 -3.10 -18.00 -14.44
C GLY A 397 -4.35 -18.00 -13.56
N TRP A 398 -4.28 -18.54 -12.34
CA TRP A 398 -5.39 -18.53 -11.39
C TRP A 398 -5.73 -17.10 -10.91
N LEU A 399 -4.74 -16.19 -10.82
CA LEU A 399 -4.97 -14.79 -10.49
C LEU A 399 -5.75 -14.01 -11.56
N ILE A 400 -5.88 -14.54 -12.78
CA ILE A 400 -6.69 -13.93 -13.85
C ILE A 400 -8.20 -14.04 -13.52
N LEU A 401 -8.64 -15.10 -12.84
CA LEU A 401 -10.07 -15.35 -12.58
C LEU A 401 -10.78 -14.21 -11.85
N PRO A 402 -10.24 -13.63 -10.76
CA PRO A 402 -10.85 -12.46 -10.11
C PRO A 402 -10.97 -11.26 -11.04
N LEU A 403 -9.99 -11.02 -11.92
CA LEU A 403 -10.05 -9.90 -12.87
C LEU A 403 -11.11 -10.15 -13.96
N ILE A 404 -11.24 -11.37 -14.46
CA ILE A 404 -12.32 -11.75 -15.39
C ILE A 404 -13.68 -11.54 -14.72
N ALA A 405 -13.85 -11.95 -13.46
CA ALA A 405 -15.08 -11.71 -12.72
C ALA A 405 -15.41 -10.22 -12.62
N VAL A 406 -14.40 -9.38 -12.35
CA VAL A 406 -14.53 -7.91 -12.37
C VAL A 406 -15.02 -7.42 -13.74
N VAL A 407 -14.36 -7.84 -14.81
CA VAL A 407 -14.73 -7.45 -16.19
C VAL A 407 -16.17 -7.86 -16.52
N LEU A 408 -16.55 -9.09 -16.19
CA LEU A 408 -17.91 -9.59 -16.44
C LEU A 408 -18.96 -8.78 -15.67
N VAL A 409 -18.71 -8.43 -14.41
CA VAL A 409 -19.61 -7.58 -13.62
C VAL A 409 -19.73 -6.18 -14.23
N LEU A 410 -18.63 -5.60 -14.70
CA LEU A 410 -18.64 -4.29 -15.35
C LEU A 410 -19.40 -4.31 -16.69
N LEU A 411 -19.29 -5.39 -17.45
CA LEU A 411 -20.01 -5.57 -18.72
C LEU A 411 -21.50 -5.87 -18.50
N ALA A 412 -21.85 -6.64 -17.46
CA ALA A 412 -23.23 -7.00 -17.16
C ALA A 412 -24.05 -5.81 -16.63
N ARG A 413 -23.40 -4.78 -16.09
CA ARG A 413 -24.05 -3.59 -15.54
C ARG A 413 -23.39 -2.32 -16.09
N PRO A 414 -23.59 -2.01 -17.38
CA PRO A 414 -23.04 -0.81 -18.00
C PRO A 414 -23.56 0.44 -17.26
N GLY A 415 -22.64 1.26 -16.77
CA GLY A 415 -22.96 2.45 -15.95
C GLY A 415 -22.81 2.25 -14.42
N TRP A 416 -22.67 1.02 -13.92
CA TRP A 416 -22.40 0.71 -12.52
C TRP A 416 -20.93 0.30 -12.34
N PRO A 417 -20.17 0.87 -11.51
CA PRO A 417 -20.20 2.08 -10.66
C PRO A 417 -19.67 3.35 -11.36
N LEU A 418 -19.62 3.39 -12.69
CA LEU A 418 -18.85 4.30 -13.53
C LEU A 418 -19.70 5.42 -14.20
N ALA A 419 -21.01 5.41 -14.00
CA ALA A 419 -21.86 6.49 -14.47
C ALA A 419 -21.58 7.77 -13.66
N ASN A 420 -21.27 8.85 -14.38
CA ASN A 420 -21.09 10.18 -13.83
C ASN A 420 -22.37 10.70 -13.16
#